data_e36205d67307af18c1255cba8a9f76b6
#
_entry.id   e36205d67307af18c1255cba8a9f76b6
#
_cell.length_a   1.000
_cell.length_b   1.000
_cell.length_c   1.000
_cell.angle_alpha   90.00
_cell.angle_beta   90.00
_cell.angle_gamma   90.00
#
_symmetry.space_group_name_H-M   'P 1'
#
loop_
_entity.id
_entity.type
_entity.pdbx_description
1 polymer ?
#
loop_
_entity_poly.entity_id
_entity_poly.type
_entity_poly.pdbx_seq_one_letter_code
_entity_poly.pdbx_strand_id
1 'polypeptide(L)'
;MSRFSSRREALRSAALCLPGAALLAAAAGCRSAESAAQGVPAAKPARRSGDVRGSRDTRGSRDVRAVSFVLDATPTLEGAGVRLRRSLGTRILSELDPFLLLDEIHSDRTEDYEKGFPTHPHRGFETVTYMISGYMEHRDSLGQGGQLVAGSAQWMTAGHGIVHSEMPNPDGNVFWGLQLWVNLPAAQKLTKPRYQNVAPDRIPELSMQGSPVRLVAGTLGGEHGPVDGISVAPTLLDLRLPAGGKFEHELPREHTLFAYVLEGHAELGQARRTASAGQIAVFGPGQVLATRAASGGGARLLIVAGRKLGEPVARRGPFVMNTQAEVEQAYEDFRNGVLVNG
;
A
#
# COMPACT_ATOMS: atom_id res chain seq x y z
N MET A 1 21.29 -1.64 31.89
CA MET A 1 21.99 -2.77 31.25
C MET A 1 21.10 -4.00 31.36
N SER A 2 20.18 -4.18 30.42
CA SER A 2 19.29 -5.35 30.34
C SER A 2 19.89 -6.32 29.33
N ARG A 3 20.16 -7.55 29.76
CA ARG A 3 20.76 -8.60 28.94
C ARG A 3 19.75 -9.07 27.90
N PHE A 4 20.13 -9.10 26.63
CA PHE A 4 19.37 -9.73 25.56
C PHE A 4 19.03 -11.17 25.96
N SER A 5 17.74 -11.50 25.90
CA SER A 5 17.24 -12.88 25.95
C SER A 5 17.91 -13.68 24.82
N SER A 6 18.27 -14.91 25.09
CA SER A 6 19.04 -15.74 24.16
C SER A 6 18.24 -15.95 22.85
N ARG A 7 18.93 -16.16 21.72
CA ARG A 7 18.33 -16.46 20.40
C ARG A 7 17.24 -17.54 20.44
N ARG A 8 17.26 -18.42 21.44
CA ARG A 8 16.26 -19.48 21.64
C ARG A 8 14.93 -19.00 22.21
N GLU A 9 14.90 -17.90 22.96
CA GLU A 9 13.65 -17.32 23.50
C GLU A 9 12.92 -16.51 22.46
N ALA A 10 13.62 -15.78 21.58
CA ALA A 10 13.01 -15.07 20.46
C ALA A 10 12.27 -16.01 19.48
N LEU A 11 12.80 -17.22 19.28
CA LEU A 11 12.18 -18.26 18.44
C LEU A 11 10.92 -18.87 19.06
N ARG A 12 10.79 -18.88 20.40
CA ARG A 12 9.61 -19.44 21.09
C ARG A 12 8.42 -18.49 21.08
N SER A 13 8.62 -17.19 21.14
CA SER A 13 7.54 -16.19 21.10
C SER A 13 6.88 -16.03 19.72
N ALA A 14 7.62 -16.25 18.65
CA ALA A 14 7.09 -16.13 17.28
C ALA A 14 6.16 -17.30 16.87
N ALA A 15 6.15 -18.42 17.61
CA ALA A 15 5.34 -19.59 17.29
C ALA A 15 3.86 -19.49 17.71
N LEU A 16 3.47 -18.44 18.44
CA LEU A 16 2.14 -18.32 19.07
C LEU A 16 1.11 -17.50 18.31
N CYS A 17 1.44 -16.92 17.15
CA CYS A 17 0.52 -16.06 16.38
C CYS A 17 0.17 -16.64 15.00
N LEU A 18 -0.28 -17.91 14.94
CA LEU A 18 -0.89 -18.45 13.71
C LEU A 18 -2.36 -18.80 13.98
N PRO A 19 -3.33 -18.18 13.33
CA PRO A 19 -4.71 -18.65 13.35
C PRO A 19 -4.82 -19.93 12.52
N GLY A 20 -5.31 -21.00 13.15
CA GLY A 20 -5.57 -22.29 12.52
C GLY A 20 -6.66 -22.18 11.45
N ALA A 21 -6.35 -22.46 10.19
CA ALA A 21 -7.30 -22.71 9.15
C ALA A 21 -7.62 -24.20 9.10
N ALA A 22 -8.85 -24.57 9.49
CA ALA A 22 -9.38 -25.92 9.33
C ALA A 22 -9.68 -26.19 7.84
N LEU A 23 -9.06 -27.24 7.29
CA LEU A 23 -9.42 -27.83 6.00
C LEU A 23 -10.73 -28.62 6.15
N LEU A 24 -11.73 -28.29 5.32
CA LEU A 24 -12.80 -29.21 4.95
C LEU A 24 -12.75 -29.40 3.44
N ALA A 25 -12.36 -30.61 3.04
CA ALA A 25 -12.44 -31.07 1.67
C ALA A 25 -13.86 -31.57 1.39
N ALA A 26 -14.47 -31.08 0.30
CA ALA A 26 -15.64 -31.71 -0.31
C ALA A 26 -15.39 -31.87 -1.82
N ALA A 27 -15.28 -33.12 -2.24
CA ALA A 27 -15.24 -33.54 -3.64
C ALA A 27 -16.66 -33.67 -4.18
N ALA A 28 -16.92 -33.15 -5.38
CA ALA A 28 -18.01 -33.56 -6.27
C ALA A 28 -17.70 -33.05 -7.68
N GLY A 29 -17.34 -33.92 -8.62
CA GLY A 29 -18.19 -34.54 -9.58
C GLY A 29 -18.31 -33.73 -10.87
N CYS A 30 -17.43 -34.06 -11.89
CA CYS A 30 -17.57 -33.68 -13.31
C CYS A 30 -18.88 -34.19 -13.92
N ARG A 31 -19.55 -33.38 -14.74
CA ARG A 31 -20.25 -33.80 -15.95
C ARG A 31 -20.15 -32.72 -17.03
N SER A 32 -19.55 -33.11 -18.13
CA SER A 32 -19.50 -32.42 -19.41
C SER A 32 -20.88 -32.39 -20.09
N ALA A 33 -21.22 -31.27 -20.73
CA ALA A 33 -22.27 -31.21 -21.74
C ALA A 33 -21.76 -30.35 -22.91
N GLU A 34 -21.55 -31.01 -24.04
CA GLU A 34 -21.44 -30.43 -25.38
C GLU A 34 -22.81 -29.89 -25.82
N SER A 35 -22.86 -28.71 -26.41
CA SER A 35 -23.98 -28.30 -27.27
C SER A 35 -23.54 -27.39 -28.40
N ALA A 36 -23.94 -27.80 -29.55
CA ALA A 36 -23.77 -27.42 -30.93
C ALA A 36 -23.85 -25.90 -31.25
N ALA A 37 -23.03 -25.55 -32.23
CA ALA A 37 -23.06 -24.31 -33.00
C ALA A 37 -24.29 -24.22 -33.91
N GLN A 38 -24.96 -23.05 -33.91
CA GLN A 38 -25.84 -22.65 -35.01
C GLN A 38 -25.45 -21.25 -35.48
N GLY A 39 -25.16 -21.12 -36.77
CA GLY A 39 -24.72 -19.92 -37.44
C GLY A 39 -25.87 -18.93 -37.70
N VAL A 40 -25.53 -17.66 -37.72
CA VAL A 40 -26.37 -16.54 -38.15
C VAL A 40 -25.66 -15.77 -39.27
N PRO A 41 -26.35 -15.37 -40.35
CA PRO A 41 -25.73 -14.89 -41.58
C PRO A 41 -25.34 -13.42 -41.57
N ALA A 42 -24.30 -13.10 -42.35
CA ALA A 42 -23.74 -11.75 -42.54
C ALA A 42 -24.70 -10.80 -43.25
N ALA A 43 -24.87 -9.61 -42.69
CA ALA A 43 -25.53 -8.44 -43.35
C ALA A 43 -24.50 -7.52 -44.00
N LYS A 44 -24.75 -7.11 -45.22
CA LYS A 44 -23.95 -6.19 -46.09
C LYS A 44 -23.97 -4.77 -45.56
N PRO A 45 -22.90 -3.97 -45.76
CA PRO A 45 -22.83 -2.58 -45.29
C PRO A 45 -23.58 -1.61 -46.24
N ALA A 46 -24.40 -0.74 -45.67
CA ALA A 46 -24.99 0.40 -46.32
C ALA A 46 -24.01 1.61 -46.31
N ARG A 47 -23.70 2.12 -47.49
CA ARG A 47 -23.00 3.40 -47.70
C ARG A 47 -23.92 4.57 -47.31
N ARG A 48 -23.47 5.45 -46.43
CA ARG A 48 -23.97 6.83 -46.35
C ARG A 48 -22.81 7.81 -46.32
N SER A 49 -22.78 8.63 -47.37
CA SER A 49 -22.01 9.86 -47.52
C SER A 49 -22.60 10.94 -46.62
N GLY A 50 -21.76 11.73 -45.97
CA GLY A 50 -22.14 12.90 -45.21
C GLY A 50 -20.93 13.56 -44.60
N ASP A 51 -20.22 14.38 -45.39
CA ASP A 51 -19.18 15.29 -44.91
C ASP A 51 -19.81 16.30 -43.95
N VAL A 52 -19.44 16.25 -42.67
CA VAL A 52 -19.55 17.39 -41.76
C VAL A 52 -18.16 17.60 -41.16
N ARG A 53 -17.42 18.54 -41.76
CA ARG A 53 -16.19 19.09 -41.19
C ARG A 53 -16.56 19.94 -39.97
N GLY A 54 -16.65 19.28 -38.82
CA GLY A 54 -16.57 19.95 -37.54
C GLY A 54 -15.10 20.06 -37.15
N SER A 55 -14.59 21.28 -37.09
CA SER A 55 -13.28 21.56 -36.51
C SER A 55 -13.26 21.06 -35.07
N ARG A 56 -12.65 19.91 -34.82
CA ARG A 56 -12.31 19.49 -33.46
C ARG A 56 -11.24 20.44 -32.96
N ASP A 57 -11.63 21.26 -32.00
CA ASP A 57 -10.73 22.03 -31.16
C ASP A 57 -9.79 21.01 -30.45
N THR A 58 -8.59 20.81 -31.00
CA THR A 58 -7.56 19.93 -30.47
C THR A 58 -6.79 20.63 -29.35
N ARG A 59 -7.48 21.24 -28.40
CA ARG A 59 -6.97 21.37 -27.05
C ARG A 59 -7.05 19.99 -26.45
N GLY A 60 -5.92 19.27 -26.46
CA GLY A 60 -5.81 17.88 -26.02
C GLY A 60 -6.56 17.66 -24.70
N SER A 61 -7.63 16.86 -24.73
CA SER A 61 -8.33 16.47 -23.52
C SER A 61 -7.30 15.78 -22.64
N ARG A 62 -6.98 16.37 -21.48
CA ARG A 62 -6.09 15.75 -20.51
C ARG A 62 -6.65 14.36 -20.21
N ASP A 63 -5.80 13.35 -20.29
CA ASP A 63 -6.13 11.95 -20.00
C ASP A 63 -6.27 11.76 -18.49
N VAL A 64 -7.38 12.24 -17.93
CA VAL A 64 -7.70 12.14 -16.52
C VAL A 64 -8.11 10.70 -16.19
N ARG A 65 -7.47 10.12 -15.19
CA ARG A 65 -7.75 8.75 -14.74
C ARG A 65 -9.18 8.62 -14.21
N ALA A 66 -9.86 7.58 -14.64
CA ALA A 66 -11.15 7.20 -14.05
C ALA A 66 -10.92 6.40 -12.78
N VAL A 67 -11.79 6.54 -11.78
CA VAL A 67 -11.84 5.65 -10.63
C VAL A 67 -12.52 4.35 -11.04
N SER A 68 -11.80 3.24 -10.95
CA SER A 68 -12.33 1.91 -11.26
C SER A 68 -13.33 1.45 -10.19
N PHE A 69 -12.95 1.56 -8.92
CA PHE A 69 -13.82 1.22 -7.79
C PHE A 69 -13.38 1.95 -6.52
N VAL A 70 -14.29 2.00 -5.55
CA VAL A 70 -14.05 2.48 -4.18
C VAL A 70 -14.49 1.37 -3.24
N LEU A 71 -13.68 1.07 -2.23
CA LEU A 71 -13.94 0.04 -1.21
C LEU A 71 -13.71 0.59 0.18
N ASP A 72 -14.51 0.13 1.13
CA ASP A 72 -14.30 0.38 2.54
C ASP A 72 -13.11 -0.44 3.08
N ALA A 73 -12.31 0.17 3.94
CA ALA A 73 -11.32 -0.57 4.70
C ALA A 73 -12.00 -1.51 5.71
N THR A 74 -11.44 -2.69 5.88
CA THR A 74 -11.98 -3.75 6.74
C THR A 74 -11.37 -3.66 8.14
N PRO A 75 -12.16 -3.57 9.21
CA PRO A 75 -11.65 -3.71 10.57
C PRO A 75 -10.90 -5.03 10.74
N THR A 76 -9.69 -4.96 11.28
CA THR A 76 -8.78 -6.11 11.36
C THR A 76 -8.03 -6.08 12.70
N LEU A 77 -7.64 -7.25 13.20
CA LEU A 77 -6.74 -7.41 14.34
C LEU A 77 -5.43 -8.01 13.83
N GLU A 78 -4.32 -7.37 14.16
CA GLU A 78 -2.98 -7.81 13.78
C GLU A 78 -1.99 -7.68 14.96
N GLY A 79 -0.75 -8.15 14.75
CA GLY A 79 0.27 -8.12 15.79
C GLY A 79 -0.19 -8.84 17.06
N ALA A 80 0.03 -8.25 18.22
CA ALA A 80 -0.42 -8.80 19.51
C ALA A 80 -1.87 -8.37 19.88
N GLY A 81 -2.68 -7.99 18.91
CA GLY A 81 -4.06 -7.56 19.09
C GLY A 81 -4.30 -6.07 18.78
N VAL A 82 -3.48 -5.49 17.92
CA VAL A 82 -3.66 -4.11 17.43
C VAL A 82 -4.90 -4.03 16.54
N ARG A 83 -5.79 -3.09 16.85
CA ARG A 83 -6.97 -2.78 16.04
C ARG A 83 -6.59 -1.82 14.93
N LEU A 84 -6.88 -2.20 13.71
CA LEU A 84 -6.56 -1.41 12.52
C LEU A 84 -7.65 -1.55 11.45
N ARG A 85 -7.55 -0.73 10.41
CA ARG A 85 -8.37 -0.82 9.21
C ARG A 85 -7.48 -1.21 8.03
N ARG A 86 -7.76 -2.36 7.39
CA ARG A 86 -7.04 -2.85 6.21
C ARG A 86 -7.81 -2.53 4.94
N SER A 87 -7.23 -1.77 4.05
CA SER A 87 -7.86 -1.39 2.79
C SER A 87 -7.33 -2.17 1.59
N LEU A 88 -6.08 -2.61 1.64
CA LEU A 88 -5.40 -3.46 0.67
C LEU A 88 -4.78 -4.67 1.39
N GLY A 89 -4.72 -5.83 0.75
CA GLY A 89 -4.32 -7.09 1.39
C GLY A 89 -5.51 -7.83 2.02
N THR A 90 -6.73 -7.51 1.58
CA THR A 90 -8.00 -8.12 2.02
C THR A 90 -8.42 -9.25 1.08
N ARG A 91 -9.49 -9.97 1.43
CA ARG A 91 -10.07 -10.99 0.52
C ARG A 91 -10.69 -10.38 -0.73
N ILE A 92 -11.14 -9.12 -0.67
CA ILE A 92 -11.77 -8.42 -1.81
C ILE A 92 -10.71 -7.78 -2.70
N LEU A 93 -9.66 -7.23 -2.09
CA LEU A 93 -8.55 -6.59 -2.77
C LEU A 93 -7.25 -7.14 -2.21
N SER A 94 -6.82 -8.29 -2.75
CA SER A 94 -5.66 -9.04 -2.24
C SER A 94 -4.34 -8.32 -2.49
N GLU A 95 -4.23 -7.62 -3.63
CA GLU A 95 -3.04 -6.87 -4.03
C GLU A 95 -3.38 -5.88 -5.15
N LEU A 96 -2.50 -4.90 -5.33
CA LEU A 96 -2.50 -3.94 -6.45
C LEU A 96 -1.05 -3.77 -6.89
N ASP A 97 -0.55 -4.68 -7.74
CA ASP A 97 0.85 -4.67 -8.17
C ASP A 97 1.38 -3.24 -8.42
N PRO A 98 2.42 -2.77 -7.70
CA PRO A 98 3.31 -3.53 -6.82
C PRO A 98 2.92 -3.50 -5.32
N PHE A 99 1.76 -3.01 -4.95
CA PHE A 99 1.34 -2.83 -3.57
C PHE A 99 0.62 -4.07 -3.04
N LEU A 100 0.97 -4.49 -1.82
CA LEU A 100 0.54 -5.76 -1.24
C LEU A 100 -0.38 -5.62 -0.04
N LEU A 101 -0.30 -4.50 0.67
CA LEU A 101 -1.06 -4.24 1.89
C LEU A 101 -1.09 -2.75 2.20
N LEU A 102 -2.22 -2.26 2.73
CA LEU A 102 -2.32 -0.96 3.38
C LEU A 102 -3.17 -1.09 4.63
N ASP A 103 -2.54 -0.82 5.77
CA ASP A 103 -3.16 -0.77 7.09
C ASP A 103 -3.13 0.64 7.64
N GLU A 104 -4.19 1.02 8.33
CA GLU A 104 -4.30 2.25 9.10
C GLU A 104 -4.59 1.91 10.56
N ILE A 105 -3.74 2.37 11.46
CA ILE A 105 -3.97 2.38 12.90
C ILE A 105 -4.34 3.80 13.30
N HIS A 106 -5.56 4.00 13.77
CA HIS A 106 -6.06 5.31 14.18
C HIS A 106 -6.95 5.14 15.41
N SER A 107 -6.43 5.45 16.59
CA SER A 107 -7.17 5.34 17.85
C SER A 107 -6.64 6.31 18.91
N ASP A 108 -7.55 6.84 19.71
CA ASP A 108 -7.29 7.58 20.95
C ASP A 108 -7.29 6.68 22.20
N ARG A 109 -7.53 5.38 22.01
CA ARG A 109 -7.60 4.37 23.05
C ARG A 109 -6.33 3.52 23.05
N THR A 110 -5.53 3.66 24.09
CA THR A 110 -4.25 2.95 24.25
C THR A 110 -4.38 1.43 24.09
N GLU A 111 -5.44 0.83 24.64
CA GLU A 111 -5.68 -0.61 24.58
C GLU A 111 -5.88 -1.15 23.15
N ASP A 112 -6.15 -0.29 22.17
CA ASP A 112 -6.31 -0.68 20.78
C ASP A 112 -4.97 -0.91 20.06
N TYR A 113 -3.85 -0.33 20.57
CA TYR A 113 -2.57 -0.37 19.86
C TYR A 113 -1.33 -0.67 20.73
N GLU A 114 -1.38 -0.53 22.06
CA GLU A 114 -0.20 -0.60 22.95
C GLU A 114 0.59 -1.91 22.86
N LYS A 115 -0.09 -3.02 22.52
CA LYS A 115 0.54 -4.34 22.40
C LYS A 115 1.44 -4.46 21.17
N GLY A 116 1.27 -3.58 20.19
CA GLY A 116 2.11 -3.43 19.03
C GLY A 116 2.32 -4.69 18.20
N PHE A 117 3.44 -4.67 17.51
CA PHE A 117 3.89 -5.79 16.67
C PHE A 117 5.21 -6.31 17.26
N PRO A 118 5.13 -7.30 18.20
CA PRO A 118 6.31 -7.95 18.76
C PRO A 118 7.18 -8.55 17.67
N THR A 119 8.38 -8.96 18.04
CA THR A 119 9.39 -9.50 17.13
C THR A 119 8.80 -10.46 16.10
N HIS A 120 8.93 -10.10 14.83
CA HIS A 120 8.42 -10.86 13.67
C HIS A 120 9.36 -10.70 12.47
N PRO A 121 9.39 -11.69 11.54
CA PRO A 121 10.25 -11.66 10.36
C PRO A 121 9.57 -11.00 9.16
N HIS A 122 10.39 -10.59 8.16
CA HIS A 122 9.96 -10.27 6.80
C HIS A 122 10.99 -10.76 5.79
N ARG A 123 10.56 -11.13 4.56
CA ARG A 123 11.42 -11.41 3.41
C ARG A 123 10.71 -11.08 2.10
N GLY A 124 11.45 -10.51 1.14
CA GLY A 124 11.08 -10.40 -0.27
C GLY A 124 10.23 -9.20 -0.65
N PHE A 125 10.08 -8.22 0.23
CA PHE A 125 9.30 -7.00 -0.02
C PHE A 125 9.81 -5.83 0.85
N GLU A 126 9.16 -4.70 0.75
CA GLU A 126 9.45 -3.48 1.50
C GLU A 126 8.24 -3.07 2.34
N THR A 127 8.48 -2.51 3.53
CA THR A 127 7.45 -1.87 4.35
C THR A 127 7.66 -0.37 4.41
N VAL A 128 6.57 0.38 4.41
CA VAL A 128 6.59 1.83 4.61
C VAL A 128 5.70 2.16 5.78
N THR A 129 6.29 2.69 6.83
CA THR A 129 5.56 3.24 7.97
C THR A 129 5.51 4.76 7.83
N TYR A 130 4.32 5.35 7.85
CA TYR A 130 4.13 6.80 7.83
C TYR A 130 3.34 7.23 9.06
N MET A 131 3.97 8.03 9.92
CA MET A 131 3.37 8.51 11.16
C MET A 131 2.65 9.83 10.95
N ILE A 132 1.38 9.87 11.32
CA ILE A 132 0.55 11.07 11.26
C ILE A 132 0.47 11.74 12.65
N SER A 133 0.33 10.92 13.70
CA SER A 133 0.28 11.36 15.11
C SER A 133 0.82 10.26 16.02
N GLY A 134 1.24 10.62 17.23
CA GLY A 134 1.88 9.71 18.16
C GLY A 134 3.30 9.35 17.75
N TYR A 135 3.85 8.32 18.35
CA TYR A 135 5.15 7.77 17.97
C TYR A 135 5.25 6.28 18.20
N MET A 136 6.22 5.64 17.53
CA MET A 136 6.46 4.21 17.58
C MET A 136 7.95 3.94 17.68
N GLU A 137 8.34 2.98 18.51
CA GLU A 137 9.71 2.46 18.57
C GLU A 137 9.84 1.25 17.66
N HIS A 138 10.91 1.20 16.87
CA HIS A 138 11.29 0.01 16.14
C HIS A 138 12.67 -0.49 16.58
N ARG A 139 12.88 -1.81 16.51
CA ARG A 139 14.16 -2.48 16.74
C ARG A 139 14.27 -3.69 15.85
N ASP A 140 15.47 -3.98 15.37
CA ASP A 140 15.70 -5.09 14.45
C ASP A 140 16.84 -6.03 14.86
N SER A 141 16.97 -7.13 14.09
CA SER A 141 17.99 -8.16 14.26
C SER A 141 19.40 -7.72 13.83
N LEU A 142 19.53 -6.58 13.15
CA LEU A 142 20.81 -6.02 12.72
C LEU A 142 21.38 -5.03 13.74
N GLY A 143 20.70 -4.85 14.88
CA GLY A 143 21.10 -3.91 15.93
C GLY A 143 20.70 -2.47 15.65
N GLN A 144 19.85 -2.24 14.64
CA GLN A 144 19.29 -0.94 14.36
C GLN A 144 17.99 -0.74 15.14
N GLY A 145 17.68 0.51 15.43
CA GLY A 145 16.45 0.89 16.11
C GLY A 145 16.29 2.39 16.14
N GLY A 146 15.11 2.85 16.49
CA GLY A 146 14.82 4.27 16.55
C GLY A 146 13.38 4.55 16.88
N GLN A 147 13.06 5.84 16.89
CA GLN A 147 11.69 6.32 17.08
C GLN A 147 11.17 6.93 15.78
N LEU A 148 9.95 6.57 15.42
CA LEU A 148 9.17 7.19 14.38
C LEU A 148 8.16 8.11 15.05
N VAL A 149 8.37 9.42 14.91
CA VAL A 149 7.51 10.45 15.50
C VAL A 149 6.50 10.97 14.48
N ALA A 150 5.51 11.72 14.94
CA ALA A 150 4.51 12.35 14.07
C ALA A 150 5.17 13.09 12.89
N GLY A 151 4.68 12.83 11.69
CA GLY A 151 5.20 13.40 10.44
C GLY A 151 6.44 12.71 9.88
N SER A 152 7.03 11.70 10.52
CA SER A 152 8.14 10.92 9.98
C SER A 152 7.67 9.80 9.07
N ALA A 153 8.60 9.28 8.27
CA ALA A 153 8.42 8.07 7.48
C ALA A 153 9.61 7.13 7.66
N GLN A 154 9.37 5.83 7.57
CA GLN A 154 10.42 4.82 7.45
C GLN A 154 10.12 3.93 6.25
N TRP A 155 11.11 3.78 5.37
CA TRP A 155 11.09 2.80 4.30
C TRP A 155 12.09 1.71 4.61
N MET A 156 11.60 0.50 4.87
CA MET A 156 12.44 -0.67 5.18
C MET A 156 12.38 -1.65 4.01
N THR A 157 13.51 -1.92 3.39
CA THR A 157 13.67 -3.04 2.47
C THR A 157 14.01 -4.28 3.28
N ALA A 158 13.12 -5.28 3.33
CA ALA A 158 13.36 -6.53 4.04
C ALA A 158 14.33 -7.45 3.30
N GLY A 159 14.29 -7.42 1.97
CA GLY A 159 15.22 -8.18 1.12
C GLY A 159 15.31 -9.66 1.48
N HIS A 160 16.52 -10.19 1.65
CA HIS A 160 16.75 -11.60 1.99
C HIS A 160 16.18 -12.00 3.37
N GLY A 161 15.97 -11.06 4.27
CA GLY A 161 15.33 -11.31 5.56
C GLY A 161 15.72 -10.32 6.63
N ILE A 162 14.73 -9.91 7.41
CA ILE A 162 14.89 -9.11 8.61
C ILE A 162 13.93 -9.64 9.68
N VAL A 163 14.30 -9.45 10.94
CA VAL A 163 13.45 -9.71 12.10
C VAL A 163 13.38 -8.43 12.90
N HIS A 164 12.19 -7.89 13.10
CA HIS A 164 12.04 -6.61 13.78
C HIS A 164 10.81 -6.58 14.71
N SER A 165 10.69 -5.53 15.48
CA SER A 165 9.53 -5.21 16.29
C SER A 165 9.15 -3.75 16.09
N GLU A 166 7.84 -3.47 16.12
CA GLU A 166 7.27 -2.14 16.00
C GLU A 166 6.30 -1.94 17.17
N MET A 167 6.68 -1.06 18.10
CA MET A 167 5.96 -0.87 19.36
C MET A 167 5.44 0.56 19.46
N PRO A 168 4.14 0.79 19.23
CA PRO A 168 3.50 2.06 19.50
C PRO A 168 3.71 2.47 20.95
N ASN A 169 3.99 3.73 21.20
CA ASN A 169 4.16 4.24 22.55
C ASN A 169 2.90 5.03 22.98
N PRO A 170 2.26 4.62 24.08
CA PRO A 170 1.11 5.32 24.61
C PRO A 170 1.56 6.58 25.36
N ASP A 171 1.53 7.73 24.72
CA ASP A 171 1.85 9.04 25.31
C ASP A 171 0.59 9.84 25.70
N GLY A 172 -0.58 9.21 25.64
CA GLY A 172 -1.88 9.83 25.92
C GLY A 172 -2.47 10.62 24.76
N ASN A 173 -1.80 10.62 23.62
CA ASN A 173 -2.29 11.25 22.38
C ASN A 173 -2.91 10.20 21.43
N VAL A 174 -3.57 10.70 20.39
CA VAL A 174 -4.04 9.84 19.29
C VAL A 174 -2.85 9.19 18.61
N PHE A 175 -2.84 7.86 18.55
CA PHE A 175 -1.91 7.13 17.69
C PHE A 175 -2.50 7.02 16.29
N TRP A 176 -1.79 7.56 15.28
CA TRP A 176 -2.20 7.49 13.90
C TRP A 176 -1.01 7.20 12.99
N GLY A 177 -0.96 5.98 12.50
CA GLY A 177 0.09 5.48 11.61
C GLY A 177 -0.48 4.68 10.46
N LEU A 178 0.26 4.66 9.37
CA LEU A 178 -0.03 3.87 8.16
C LEU A 178 1.10 2.89 7.91
N GLN A 179 0.77 1.66 7.53
CA GLN A 179 1.70 0.64 7.07
C GLN A 179 1.35 0.24 5.65
N LEU A 180 2.26 0.50 4.71
CA LEU A 180 2.15 0.08 3.31
C LEU A 180 3.20 -0.99 3.01
N TRP A 181 2.81 -2.08 2.34
CA TRP A 181 3.75 -3.06 1.83
C TRP A 181 3.91 -2.89 0.33
N VAL A 182 5.17 -2.86 -0.11
CA VAL A 182 5.57 -2.67 -1.51
C VAL A 182 6.39 -3.87 -1.96
N ASN A 183 6.02 -4.50 -3.05
CA ASN A 183 6.69 -5.69 -3.55
C ASN A 183 8.06 -5.35 -4.17
N LEU A 184 9.01 -6.25 -4.03
CA LEU A 184 10.29 -6.23 -4.73
C LEU A 184 10.22 -7.07 -6.01
N PRO A 185 10.90 -6.66 -7.09
CA PRO A 185 11.06 -7.51 -8.26
C PRO A 185 11.86 -8.77 -7.89
N ALA A 186 11.64 -9.86 -8.62
CA ALA A 186 12.29 -11.16 -8.39
C ALA A 186 13.80 -11.05 -8.22
N ALA A 187 14.45 -10.28 -9.08
CA ALA A 187 15.90 -10.07 -9.03
C ALA A 187 16.40 -9.38 -7.74
N GLN A 188 15.50 -8.78 -6.96
CA GLN A 188 15.86 -8.02 -5.75
C GLN A 188 15.25 -8.59 -4.47
N LYS A 189 14.48 -9.66 -4.55
CA LYS A 189 13.85 -10.26 -3.36
C LYS A 189 14.84 -10.70 -2.29
N LEU A 190 16.05 -11.04 -2.68
CA LEU A 190 17.12 -11.45 -1.78
C LEU A 190 18.21 -10.39 -1.63
N THR A 191 17.93 -9.12 -1.92
CA THR A 191 18.87 -8.02 -1.66
C THR A 191 19.13 -7.83 -0.17
N LYS A 192 20.20 -7.10 0.18
CA LYS A 192 20.47 -6.79 1.59
C LYS A 192 19.39 -5.90 2.19
N PRO A 193 18.96 -6.16 3.43
CA PRO A 193 18.08 -5.26 4.15
C PRO A 193 18.67 -3.86 4.29
N ARG A 194 17.80 -2.86 4.18
CA ARG A 194 18.19 -1.45 4.43
C ARG A 194 17.01 -0.66 4.98
N TYR A 195 17.33 0.44 5.65
CA TYR A 195 16.37 1.43 6.13
C TYR A 195 16.63 2.80 5.54
N GLN A 196 15.55 3.52 5.28
CA GLN A 196 15.56 4.95 5.05
C GLN A 196 14.63 5.59 6.09
N ASN A 197 15.21 6.08 7.17
CA ASN A 197 14.49 6.79 8.23
C ASN A 197 14.44 8.27 7.84
N VAL A 198 13.25 8.79 7.67
CA VAL A 198 13.01 10.16 7.22
C VAL A 198 12.35 10.94 8.35
N ALA A 199 13.10 11.88 8.92
CA ALA A 199 12.59 12.79 9.94
C ALA A 199 11.55 13.76 9.34
N PRO A 200 10.63 14.30 10.16
CA PRO A 200 9.54 15.16 9.67
C PRO A 200 9.99 16.37 8.86
N ASP A 201 11.09 16.98 9.25
CA ASP A 201 11.71 18.16 8.61
C ASP A 201 12.42 17.85 7.29
N ARG A 202 12.68 16.57 7.01
CA ARG A 202 13.26 16.09 5.74
C ARG A 202 12.23 15.80 4.67
N ILE A 203 10.93 15.74 5.02
CA ILE A 203 9.84 15.54 4.08
C ILE A 203 9.39 16.90 3.57
N PRO A 204 9.60 17.25 2.28
CA PRO A 204 9.18 18.52 1.72
C PRO A 204 7.67 18.72 1.89
N GLU A 205 7.28 19.90 2.35
CA GLU A 205 5.89 20.34 2.36
C GLU A 205 5.72 21.44 1.30
N LEU A 206 4.92 21.12 0.28
CA LEU A 206 4.70 21.94 -0.90
C LEU A 206 3.28 22.48 -0.89
N SER A 207 3.07 23.67 -1.47
CA SER A 207 1.72 24.20 -1.74
C SER A 207 1.41 24.06 -3.22
N MET A 208 0.61 23.06 -3.55
CA MET A 208 0.24 22.76 -4.93
C MET A 208 -1.22 23.16 -5.18
N GLN A 209 -1.43 24.15 -6.05
CA GLN A 209 -2.79 24.65 -6.39
C GLN A 209 -3.59 25.09 -5.14
N GLY A 210 -2.88 25.63 -4.12
CA GLY A 210 -3.46 26.05 -2.85
C GLY A 210 -3.71 24.92 -1.85
N SER A 211 -3.26 23.70 -2.16
CA SER A 211 -3.36 22.51 -1.28
C SER A 211 -2.01 22.14 -0.73
N PRO A 212 -1.83 22.03 0.60
CA PRO A 212 -0.62 21.50 1.21
C PRO A 212 -0.41 20.02 0.85
N VAL A 213 0.81 19.67 0.47
CA VAL A 213 1.21 18.30 0.11
C VAL A 213 2.55 17.98 0.75
N ARG A 214 2.65 16.90 1.51
CA ARG A 214 3.92 16.36 1.98
C ARG A 214 4.38 15.28 1.01
N LEU A 215 5.58 15.46 0.47
CA LEU A 215 6.18 14.58 -0.55
C LEU A 215 7.13 13.58 0.12
N VAL A 216 6.62 12.38 0.40
CA VAL A 216 7.43 11.32 1.05
C VAL A 216 8.32 10.61 0.03
N ALA A 217 7.79 10.29 -1.15
CA ALA A 217 8.53 9.65 -2.24
C ALA A 217 8.04 10.12 -3.60
N GLY A 218 8.92 10.10 -4.59
CA GLY A 218 8.62 10.51 -5.96
C GLY A 218 8.97 11.96 -6.24
N THR A 219 8.32 12.55 -7.26
CA THR A 219 8.59 13.92 -7.72
C THR A 219 7.28 14.70 -7.82
N LEU A 220 7.27 15.94 -7.32
CA LEU A 220 6.12 16.83 -7.37
C LEU A 220 6.62 18.27 -7.55
N GLY A 221 6.13 18.97 -8.60
CA GLY A 221 6.48 20.37 -8.85
C GLY A 221 7.97 20.65 -9.07
N GLY A 222 8.73 19.61 -9.48
CA GLY A 222 10.20 19.68 -9.64
C GLY A 222 10.99 19.31 -8.39
N GLU A 223 10.34 19.17 -7.24
CA GLU A 223 10.95 18.71 -5.99
C GLU A 223 10.93 17.18 -5.91
N HIS A 224 11.92 16.62 -5.18
CA HIS A 224 12.05 15.18 -4.95
C HIS A 224 11.78 14.83 -3.49
N GLY A 225 11.01 13.76 -3.26
CA GLY A 225 10.87 13.17 -1.93
C GLY A 225 12.20 12.55 -1.47
N PRO A 226 12.40 12.47 -0.14
CA PRO A 226 13.66 12.00 0.45
C PRO A 226 13.93 10.49 0.29
N VAL A 227 12.91 9.70 -0.05
CA VAL A 227 13.05 8.25 -0.27
C VAL A 227 13.49 8.00 -1.70
N ASP A 228 14.61 7.29 -1.86
CA ASP A 228 15.23 7.02 -3.16
C ASP A 228 15.58 5.54 -3.39
N GLY A 229 16.02 5.22 -4.61
CA GLY A 229 16.52 3.89 -4.98
C GLY A 229 15.48 2.78 -4.85
N ILE A 230 14.20 3.09 -4.94
CA ILE A 230 13.10 2.13 -4.89
C ILE A 230 12.72 1.67 -6.29
N SER A 231 12.73 0.37 -6.52
CA SER A 231 12.61 -0.24 -7.86
C SER A 231 11.30 0.07 -8.57
N VAL A 232 10.23 0.29 -7.83
CA VAL A 232 8.90 0.55 -8.40
C VAL A 232 8.65 2.03 -8.70
N ALA A 233 9.68 2.90 -8.54
CA ALA A 233 9.57 4.34 -8.75
C ALA A 233 8.29 4.92 -8.09
N PRO A 234 8.16 4.82 -6.75
CA PRO A 234 6.92 5.16 -6.06
C PRO A 234 6.66 6.66 -6.05
N THR A 235 5.38 7.01 -6.01
CA THR A 235 4.90 8.32 -5.56
C THR A 235 4.10 8.10 -4.28
N LEU A 236 4.46 8.80 -3.21
CA LEU A 236 3.77 8.76 -1.93
C LEU A 236 3.57 10.19 -1.42
N LEU A 237 2.31 10.65 -1.44
CA LEU A 237 1.92 12.00 -1.05
C LEU A 237 0.90 11.96 0.09
N ASP A 238 1.07 12.83 1.08
CA ASP A 238 0.04 13.19 2.05
C ASP A 238 -0.55 14.54 1.63
N LEU A 239 -1.70 14.51 0.99
CA LEU A 239 -2.39 15.65 0.39
C LEU A 239 -3.49 16.16 1.31
N ARG A 240 -3.47 17.45 1.64
CA ARG A 240 -4.55 18.13 2.36
C ARG A 240 -5.29 19.08 1.42
N LEU A 241 -6.53 18.76 1.12
CA LEU A 241 -7.42 19.61 0.34
C LEU A 241 -8.23 20.51 1.28
N PRO A 242 -8.06 21.83 1.22
CA PRO A 242 -8.96 22.73 1.92
C PRO A 242 -10.38 22.65 1.34
N ALA A 243 -11.37 23.22 2.03
CA ALA A 243 -12.73 23.30 1.51
C ALA A 243 -12.74 23.93 0.10
N GLY A 244 -13.33 23.22 -0.89
CA GLY A 244 -13.32 23.61 -2.29
C GLY A 244 -11.96 23.46 -3.02
N GLY A 245 -10.93 23.00 -2.30
CA GLY A 245 -9.59 22.77 -2.85
C GLY A 245 -9.60 21.72 -3.95
N LYS A 246 -8.64 21.85 -4.87
CA LYS A 246 -8.43 20.95 -6.01
C LYS A 246 -6.97 20.59 -6.07
N PHE A 247 -6.69 19.41 -6.64
CA PHE A 247 -5.32 18.98 -6.89
C PHE A 247 -5.29 18.12 -8.15
N GLU A 248 -4.36 18.44 -9.05
CA GLU A 248 -4.05 17.64 -10.23
C GLU A 248 -2.55 17.37 -10.27
N HIS A 249 -2.20 16.13 -10.62
CA HIS A 249 -0.81 15.70 -10.75
C HIS A 249 -0.65 14.70 -11.89
N GLU A 250 0.39 14.90 -12.70
CA GLU A 250 0.74 13.99 -13.78
C GLU A 250 1.56 12.81 -13.24
N LEU A 251 1.17 11.62 -13.65
CA LEU A 251 1.81 10.35 -13.27
C LEU A 251 2.00 9.49 -14.52
N PRO A 252 3.02 8.62 -14.56
CA PRO A 252 3.18 7.67 -15.66
C PRO A 252 1.91 6.86 -15.86
N ARG A 253 1.45 6.78 -17.14
CA ARG A 253 0.16 6.16 -17.50
C ARG A 253 -0.04 4.78 -16.94
N GLU A 254 1.04 3.98 -16.95
CA GLU A 254 1.01 2.55 -16.58
C GLU A 254 1.21 2.30 -15.08
N HIS A 255 1.53 3.35 -14.30
CA HIS A 255 1.66 3.16 -12.86
C HIS A 255 0.31 2.80 -12.25
N THR A 256 0.30 1.83 -11.37
CA THR A 256 -0.80 1.62 -10.43
C THR A 256 -0.98 2.89 -9.62
N LEU A 257 -2.22 3.30 -9.41
CA LEU A 257 -2.58 4.47 -8.60
C LEU A 257 -3.78 4.15 -7.72
N PHE A 258 -3.67 4.49 -6.46
CA PHE A 258 -4.80 4.55 -5.56
C PHE A 258 -4.73 5.79 -4.65
N ALA A 259 -5.88 6.21 -4.13
CA ALA A 259 -6.01 7.19 -3.08
C ALA A 259 -6.71 6.54 -1.88
N TYR A 260 -6.17 6.73 -0.67
CA TYR A 260 -6.83 6.36 0.58
C TYR A 260 -7.26 7.64 1.29
N VAL A 261 -8.55 7.75 1.59
CA VAL A 261 -9.10 8.94 2.26
C VAL A 261 -8.89 8.79 3.76
N LEU A 262 -8.07 9.67 4.32
CA LEU A 262 -7.73 9.72 5.74
C LEU A 262 -8.78 10.52 6.53
N GLU A 263 -9.21 11.66 5.98
CA GLU A 263 -10.18 12.57 6.61
C GLU A 263 -11.13 13.16 5.57
N GLY A 264 -12.36 13.40 5.96
CA GLY A 264 -13.35 14.09 5.14
C GLY A 264 -13.86 13.29 3.95
N HIS A 265 -14.16 14.01 2.87
CA HIS A 265 -14.72 13.43 1.64
C HIS A 265 -14.05 14.06 0.43
N ALA A 266 -13.67 13.23 -0.55
CA ALA A 266 -13.06 13.69 -1.79
C ALA A 266 -13.83 13.19 -3.02
N GLU A 267 -13.90 14.03 -4.04
CA GLU A 267 -14.32 13.66 -5.39
C GLU A 267 -13.07 13.34 -6.21
N LEU A 268 -13.05 12.19 -6.85
CA LEU A 268 -11.86 11.58 -7.45
C LEU A 268 -12.08 11.23 -8.92
N GLY A 269 -11.06 11.50 -9.74
CA GLY A 269 -10.99 11.10 -11.14
C GLY A 269 -11.96 11.84 -12.04
N GLN A 270 -12.03 11.37 -13.29
CA GLN A 270 -12.80 12.00 -14.37
C GLN A 270 -14.29 12.17 -14.05
N ALA A 271 -14.91 11.15 -13.47
CA ALA A 271 -16.33 11.14 -13.13
C ALA A 271 -16.65 11.75 -11.75
N ARG A 272 -15.65 12.29 -11.05
CA ARG A 272 -15.81 12.85 -9.68
C ARG A 272 -16.46 11.89 -8.71
N ARG A 273 -15.99 10.64 -8.71
CA ARG A 273 -16.51 9.62 -7.79
C ARG A 273 -16.16 9.98 -6.36
N THR A 274 -17.14 10.03 -5.49
CA THR A 274 -16.93 10.38 -4.08
C THR A 274 -16.33 9.19 -3.33
N ALA A 275 -15.35 9.49 -2.47
CA ALA A 275 -14.83 8.59 -1.45
C ALA A 275 -14.73 9.32 -0.12
N SER A 276 -14.89 8.58 0.98
CA SER A 276 -14.95 9.06 2.35
C SER A 276 -13.81 8.52 3.20
N ALA A 277 -13.57 9.09 4.37
CA ALA A 277 -12.57 8.60 5.32
C ALA A 277 -12.72 7.09 5.57
N GLY A 278 -11.58 6.36 5.51
CA GLY A 278 -11.54 4.91 5.60
C GLY A 278 -11.82 4.17 4.29
N GLN A 279 -11.90 4.86 3.16
CA GLN A 279 -12.09 4.24 1.84
C GLN A 279 -10.84 4.34 0.96
N ILE A 280 -10.58 3.27 0.21
CA ILE A 280 -9.59 3.23 -0.86
C ILE A 280 -10.28 3.38 -2.21
N ALA A 281 -9.81 4.32 -3.04
CA ALA A 281 -10.21 4.49 -4.43
C ALA A 281 -9.08 4.04 -5.36
N VAL A 282 -9.34 3.07 -6.22
CA VAL A 282 -8.38 2.55 -7.18
C VAL A 282 -8.67 3.12 -8.56
N PHE A 283 -7.63 3.61 -9.24
CA PHE A 283 -7.76 4.25 -10.53
C PHE A 283 -7.36 3.32 -11.68
N GLY A 284 -8.02 3.50 -12.79
CA GLY A 284 -7.61 2.93 -14.07
C GLY A 284 -6.39 3.65 -14.68
N PRO A 285 -5.95 3.22 -15.87
CA PRO A 285 -4.86 3.86 -16.60
C PRO A 285 -5.23 5.30 -16.99
N GLY A 286 -4.22 6.15 -17.14
CA GLY A 286 -4.34 7.56 -17.50
C GLY A 286 -3.13 8.34 -17.01
N GLN A 287 -3.01 9.60 -17.42
CA GLN A 287 -1.84 10.43 -17.11
C GLN A 287 -2.08 11.36 -15.93
N VAL A 288 -3.33 11.78 -15.69
CA VAL A 288 -3.62 12.81 -14.70
C VAL A 288 -4.46 12.22 -13.55
N LEU A 289 -3.93 12.29 -12.34
CA LEU A 289 -4.74 12.24 -11.11
C LEU A 289 -5.44 13.59 -10.97
N ALA A 290 -6.76 13.59 -10.85
CA ALA A 290 -7.55 14.75 -10.48
C ALA A 290 -8.37 14.44 -9.23
N THR A 291 -8.32 15.32 -8.23
CA THR A 291 -9.11 15.23 -7.01
C THR A 291 -9.49 16.60 -6.49
N ARG A 292 -10.58 16.65 -5.73
CA ARG A 292 -11.04 17.85 -5.03
C ARG A 292 -11.73 17.48 -3.73
N ALA A 293 -11.77 18.42 -2.79
CA ALA A 293 -12.61 18.27 -1.61
C ALA A 293 -14.08 18.25 -2.04
N ALA A 294 -14.87 17.33 -1.50
CA ALA A 294 -16.31 17.34 -1.71
C ALA A 294 -16.94 18.56 -1.03
N SER A 295 -18.18 18.89 -1.42
CA SER A 295 -18.90 20.02 -0.83
C SER A 295 -19.10 19.85 0.67
N GLY A 296 -18.78 20.88 1.45
CA GLY A 296 -19.04 20.94 2.89
C GLY A 296 -17.81 20.79 3.80
N GLY A 297 -16.61 20.58 3.25
CA GLY A 297 -15.40 20.48 4.08
C GLY A 297 -14.11 20.26 3.30
N GLY A 298 -13.01 20.10 4.01
CA GLY A 298 -11.73 19.67 3.46
C GLY A 298 -11.63 18.14 3.40
N ALA A 299 -10.55 17.64 2.81
CA ALA A 299 -10.21 16.22 2.80
C ALA A 299 -8.70 16.04 2.96
N ARG A 300 -8.29 14.90 3.54
CA ARG A 300 -6.91 14.46 3.58
C ARG A 300 -6.78 13.10 2.92
N LEU A 301 -5.82 12.96 2.03
CA LEU A 301 -5.64 11.75 1.24
C LEU A 301 -4.19 11.30 1.26
N LEU A 302 -3.98 9.99 1.41
CA LEU A 302 -2.75 9.35 1.01
C LEU A 302 -2.85 8.99 -0.47
N ILE A 303 -2.01 9.57 -1.31
CA ILE A 303 -1.90 9.24 -2.74
C ILE A 303 -0.71 8.33 -2.92
N VAL A 304 -0.93 7.16 -3.53
CA VAL A 304 0.11 6.16 -3.75
C VAL A 304 0.10 5.73 -5.21
N ALA A 305 1.26 5.83 -5.86
CA ALA A 305 1.44 5.28 -7.19
C ALA A 305 2.79 4.56 -7.30
N GLY A 306 2.89 3.61 -8.26
CA GLY A 306 4.13 2.88 -8.50
C GLY A 306 4.08 2.06 -9.77
N ARG A 307 5.25 1.80 -10.33
CA ARG A 307 5.42 0.98 -11.53
C ARG A 307 5.07 -0.48 -11.22
N LYS A 308 4.22 -1.07 -12.03
CA LYS A 308 3.90 -2.51 -11.94
C LYS A 308 5.15 -3.35 -12.18
N LEU A 309 5.23 -4.46 -11.47
CA LEU A 309 6.28 -5.46 -11.67
C LEU A 309 5.86 -6.48 -12.74
N GLY A 310 4.58 -6.87 -12.78
CA GLY A 310 4.08 -7.85 -13.71
C GLY A 310 4.61 -9.27 -13.44
N GLU A 311 5.00 -9.54 -12.21
CA GLU A 311 5.61 -10.80 -11.78
C GLU A 311 4.65 -11.60 -10.89
N PRO A 312 4.77 -12.95 -10.85
CA PRO A 312 3.99 -13.75 -9.92
C PRO A 312 4.24 -13.37 -8.45
N VAL A 313 3.20 -13.45 -7.64
CA VAL A 313 3.26 -13.22 -6.19
C VAL A 313 2.86 -14.49 -5.45
N ALA A 314 3.78 -15.03 -4.66
CA ALA A 314 3.49 -16.08 -3.68
C ALA A 314 3.65 -15.50 -2.29
N ARG A 315 2.55 -15.49 -1.50
CA ARG A 315 2.55 -14.90 -0.16
C ARG A 315 1.98 -15.87 0.87
N ARG A 316 2.67 -15.97 2.00
CA ARG A 316 2.13 -16.61 3.20
C ARG A 316 2.66 -15.87 4.43
N GLY A 317 1.76 -15.29 5.24
CA GLY A 317 2.13 -14.47 6.40
C GLY A 317 3.12 -13.34 6.04
N PRO A 318 4.29 -13.30 6.71
CA PRO A 318 5.27 -12.22 6.59
C PRO A 318 6.29 -12.41 5.44
N PHE A 319 6.08 -13.38 4.56
CA PHE A 319 6.98 -13.67 3.44
C PHE A 319 6.28 -13.52 2.11
N VAL A 320 6.92 -12.79 1.18
CA VAL A 320 6.41 -12.51 -0.16
C VAL A 320 7.50 -12.81 -1.19
N MET A 321 7.30 -13.87 -1.95
CA MET A 321 8.25 -14.35 -2.95
C MET A 321 7.55 -14.47 -4.33
N ASN A 322 8.19 -15.09 -5.31
CA ASN A 322 7.59 -15.33 -6.62
C ASN A 322 6.99 -16.74 -6.75
N THR A 323 7.45 -17.69 -5.93
CA THR A 323 6.96 -19.07 -5.93
C THR A 323 6.63 -19.56 -4.52
N GLN A 324 5.77 -20.55 -4.43
CA GLN A 324 5.42 -21.19 -3.15
C GLN A 324 6.63 -21.89 -2.52
N ALA A 325 7.51 -22.49 -3.33
CA ALA A 325 8.73 -23.13 -2.84
C ALA A 325 9.68 -22.13 -2.16
N GLU A 326 9.82 -20.91 -2.72
CA GLU A 326 10.62 -19.85 -2.09
C GLU A 326 10.01 -19.36 -0.77
N VAL A 327 8.67 -19.32 -0.68
CA VAL A 327 7.98 -19.00 0.59
C VAL A 327 8.23 -20.09 1.64
N GLU A 328 8.18 -21.36 1.24
CA GLU A 328 8.50 -22.49 2.13
C GLU A 328 9.94 -22.43 2.62
N GLN A 329 10.89 -22.14 1.72
CA GLN A 329 12.29 -21.94 2.07
C GLN A 329 12.45 -20.78 3.09
N ALA A 330 11.74 -19.67 2.92
CA ALA A 330 11.78 -18.56 3.87
C ALA A 330 11.32 -18.98 5.28
N TYR A 331 10.30 -19.83 5.39
CA TYR A 331 9.86 -20.40 6.66
C TYR A 331 10.90 -21.36 7.28
N GLU A 332 11.57 -22.16 6.46
CA GLU A 332 12.65 -23.05 6.92
C GLU A 332 13.84 -22.25 7.41
N ASP A 333 14.28 -21.26 6.67
CA ASP A 333 15.37 -20.35 7.05
C ASP A 333 15.07 -19.64 8.36
N PHE A 334 13.84 -19.17 8.55
CA PHE A 334 13.41 -18.56 9.81
C PHE A 334 13.43 -19.53 10.97
N ARG A 335 12.89 -20.76 10.81
CA ARG A 335 12.90 -21.79 11.86
C ARG A 335 14.31 -22.21 12.25
N ASN A 336 15.22 -22.26 11.27
CA ASN A 336 16.61 -22.65 11.47
C ASN A 336 17.49 -21.47 11.97
N GLY A 337 16.93 -20.26 12.11
CA GLY A 337 17.66 -19.09 12.60
C GLY A 337 18.65 -18.50 11.59
N VAL A 338 18.52 -18.83 10.30
CA VAL A 338 19.43 -18.39 9.23
C VAL A 338 18.83 -17.31 8.32
N LEU A 339 17.57 -16.93 8.51
CA LEU A 339 16.85 -15.94 7.68
C LEU A 339 17.62 -14.64 7.48
N VAL A 340 18.31 -14.16 8.51
CA VAL A 340 19.03 -12.87 8.52
C VAL A 340 20.50 -12.98 8.16
N ASN A 341 20.99 -14.17 7.83
CA ASN A 341 22.39 -14.44 7.54
C ASN A 341 22.68 -14.57 6.04
N GLY A 342 21.70 -14.23 5.18
CA GLY A 342 21.73 -14.43 3.73
C GLY A 342 22.76 -13.63 2.94
#